data_4791cfafa70082365d37b1f893397c51
#
_entry.id   4791cfafa70082365d37b1f893397c51
#
_cell.length_a   1.000
_cell.length_b   1.000
_cell.length_c   1.000
_cell.angle_alpha   90.00
_cell.angle_beta   90.00
_cell.angle_gamma   90.00
#
_symmetry.space_group_name_H-M   'P 1'
#
loop_
_entity.id
_entity.type
_entity.pdbx_description
1 polymer ?
#
loop_
_entity_poly.entity_id
_entity_poly.type
_entity_poly.pdbx_seq_one_letter_code
_entity_poly.pdbx_strand_id
1 'polypeptide(L)'
;ELSLSSRNASPYVARIRLMWQDMRREVIGKFPASPGRPKDIDAYLKRVQEAYVADAYHSLSIEGYRVTPALIERVRSGDWNPDADERDRDHRNALAARGYWQAYQAVQKSLGRVLRGENAGTVADEDHGAWYREMFGPSVTAGLLKAADLAGHRNGPVYIRRSMHVPPPREAVRDCMPELFDLLRGEPEPSVRVALGHFVFVYIHPYMD
;
A
#
# COMPACT_ATOMS: atom_id res chain seq x y z
N GLU A 1 21.22 -24.98 -30.69
CA GLU A 1 19.96 -24.45 -30.10
C GLU A 1 20.25 -23.19 -29.37
N LEU A 2 19.92 -22.03 -29.96
CA LEU A 2 20.00 -20.73 -29.31
C LEU A 2 18.82 -20.63 -28.33
N SER A 3 19.10 -20.79 -27.03
CA SER A 3 18.15 -20.51 -25.96
C SER A 3 17.85 -19.01 -25.92
N LEU A 4 16.74 -18.59 -26.50
CA LEU A 4 16.19 -17.23 -26.46
C LEU A 4 15.51 -16.96 -25.10
N SER A 5 16.16 -17.20 -23.99
CA SER A 5 15.63 -16.93 -22.66
C SER A 5 16.47 -15.93 -21.85
N SER A 6 16.80 -14.81 -22.45
CA SER A 6 16.98 -13.59 -21.66
C SER A 6 16.06 -12.54 -22.28
N ARG A 7 14.81 -12.45 -21.81
CA ARG A 7 14.11 -11.17 -21.80
C ARG A 7 15.10 -10.19 -21.21
N ASN A 8 15.59 -9.24 -22.02
CA ASN A 8 16.43 -8.15 -21.52
C ASN A 8 15.65 -7.50 -20.36
N ALA A 9 16.00 -7.87 -19.13
CA ALA A 9 15.36 -7.31 -17.96
C ALA A 9 15.55 -5.79 -18.04
N SER A 10 14.48 -5.05 -17.90
CA SER A 10 14.53 -3.59 -17.89
C SER A 10 15.66 -3.10 -16.96
N PRO A 11 16.47 -2.09 -17.34
CA PRO A 11 17.52 -1.55 -16.47
C PRO A 11 16.99 -1.16 -15.09
N TYR A 12 15.71 -0.82 -14.98
CA TYR A 12 15.04 -0.52 -13.71
C TYR A 12 14.88 -1.76 -12.83
N VAL A 13 14.62 -2.93 -13.39
CA VAL A 13 14.60 -4.20 -12.66
C VAL A 13 15.96 -4.52 -12.06
N ALA A 14 17.03 -4.40 -12.86
CA ALA A 14 18.40 -4.60 -12.36
C ALA A 14 18.72 -3.62 -11.21
N ARG A 15 18.32 -2.36 -11.33
CA ARG A 15 18.49 -1.35 -10.28
C ARG A 15 17.76 -1.72 -9.00
N ILE A 16 16.52 -2.17 -9.07
CA ILE A 16 15.74 -2.62 -7.91
C ILE A 16 16.44 -3.78 -7.19
N ARG A 17 16.93 -4.77 -7.94
CA ARG A 17 17.69 -5.90 -7.36
C ARG A 17 18.95 -5.43 -6.64
N LEU A 18 19.71 -4.54 -7.27
CA LEU A 18 20.94 -4.00 -6.66
C LEU A 18 20.61 -3.19 -5.39
N MET A 19 19.63 -2.30 -5.42
CA MET A 19 19.21 -1.55 -4.23
C MET A 19 18.79 -2.48 -3.10
N TRP A 20 18.02 -3.54 -3.41
CA TRP A 20 17.63 -4.54 -2.42
C TRP A 20 18.83 -5.23 -1.79
N GLN A 21 19.75 -5.72 -2.60
CA GLN A 21 20.96 -6.41 -2.12
C GLN A 21 21.84 -5.50 -1.26
N ASP A 22 22.11 -4.29 -1.71
CA ASP A 22 22.96 -3.32 -1.02
C ASP A 22 22.39 -2.92 0.35
N MET A 23 21.10 -2.64 0.42
CA MET A 23 20.46 -2.15 1.64
C MET A 23 20.05 -3.26 2.60
N ARG A 24 19.90 -4.51 2.13
CA ARG A 24 19.43 -5.64 2.93
C ARG A 24 20.23 -5.83 4.23
N ARG A 25 21.55 -5.82 4.13
CA ARG A 25 22.43 -6.02 5.28
C ARG A 25 22.29 -4.89 6.32
N GLU A 26 22.18 -3.67 5.86
CA GLU A 26 22.00 -2.50 6.72
C GLU A 26 20.66 -2.55 7.46
N VAL A 27 19.59 -2.94 6.79
CA VAL A 27 18.27 -3.11 7.41
C VAL A 27 18.35 -4.18 8.50
N ILE A 28 18.89 -5.36 8.22
CA ILE A 28 19.03 -6.44 9.21
C ILE A 28 19.84 -5.97 10.42
N GLY A 29 20.92 -5.21 10.20
CA GLY A 29 21.78 -4.75 11.29
C GLY A 29 21.17 -3.65 12.17
N LYS A 30 20.17 -2.93 11.68
CA LYS A 30 19.57 -1.78 12.38
C LYS A 30 18.18 -2.05 12.95
N PHE A 31 17.46 -3.02 12.42
CA PHE A 31 16.14 -3.38 12.94
C PHE A 31 16.26 -4.35 14.12
N PRO A 32 15.34 -4.25 15.08
CA PRO A 32 15.26 -5.25 16.14
C PRO A 32 14.92 -6.62 15.56
N ALA A 33 15.33 -7.68 16.27
CA ALA A 33 14.95 -9.04 15.88
C ALA A 33 13.42 -9.18 15.79
N SER A 34 12.96 -9.91 14.78
CA SER A 34 11.53 -10.18 14.63
C SER A 34 10.96 -10.88 15.85
N PRO A 35 9.85 -10.42 16.43
CA PRO A 35 9.19 -11.10 17.54
C PRO A 35 8.57 -12.46 17.15
N GLY A 36 8.61 -12.81 15.86
CA GLY A 36 7.95 -13.98 15.32
C GLY A 36 6.44 -13.81 15.13
N ARG A 37 5.77 -14.91 14.83
CA ARG A 37 4.31 -14.90 14.68
C ARG A 37 3.63 -14.81 16.04
N PRO A 38 2.51 -14.05 16.16
CA PRO A 38 1.72 -14.04 17.39
C PRO A 38 1.16 -15.43 17.67
N LYS A 39 1.15 -15.83 18.95
CA LYS A 39 0.58 -17.11 19.38
C LYS A 39 -0.94 -17.15 19.19
N ASP A 40 -1.61 -16.03 19.44
CA ASP A 40 -3.05 -15.84 19.23
C ASP A 40 -3.24 -14.81 18.11
N ILE A 41 -3.55 -15.33 16.92
CA ILE A 41 -3.74 -14.52 15.71
C ILE A 41 -4.99 -13.65 15.81
N ASP A 42 -6.07 -14.15 16.36
CA ASP A 42 -7.34 -13.44 16.43
C ASP A 42 -7.26 -12.29 17.45
N ALA A 43 -6.63 -12.52 18.61
CA ALA A 43 -6.33 -11.45 19.56
C ALA A 43 -5.38 -10.39 18.96
N TYR A 44 -4.42 -10.80 18.13
CA TYR A 44 -3.55 -9.85 17.43
C TYR A 44 -4.33 -9.01 16.43
N LEU A 45 -5.16 -9.62 15.59
CA LEU A 45 -5.99 -8.91 14.59
C LEU A 45 -6.98 -7.96 15.26
N LYS A 46 -7.53 -8.33 16.42
CA LYS A 46 -8.38 -7.44 17.21
C LYS A 46 -7.62 -6.19 17.67
N ARG A 47 -6.39 -6.33 18.18
CA ARG A 47 -5.55 -5.17 18.55
C ARG A 47 -5.22 -4.28 17.35
N VAL A 48 -4.96 -4.88 16.18
CA VAL A 48 -4.78 -4.12 14.94
C VAL A 48 -6.03 -3.29 14.65
N GLN A 49 -7.22 -3.89 14.76
CA GLN A 49 -8.48 -3.18 14.54
C GLN A 49 -8.73 -2.06 15.57
N GLU A 50 -8.34 -2.25 16.81
CA GLU A 50 -8.45 -1.23 17.89
C GLU A 50 -7.54 -0.02 17.60
N ALA A 51 -6.42 -0.21 16.92
CA ALA A 51 -5.50 0.86 16.54
C ALA A 51 -5.99 1.72 15.35
N TYR A 52 -7.03 1.29 14.65
CA TYR A 52 -7.49 1.89 13.38
C TYR A 52 -7.66 3.41 13.44
N VAL A 53 -8.35 3.94 14.46
CA VAL A 53 -8.69 5.37 14.52
C VAL A 53 -7.43 6.24 14.62
N ALA A 54 -6.46 5.82 15.43
CA ALA A 54 -5.19 6.52 15.57
C ALA A 54 -4.36 6.42 14.29
N ASP A 55 -4.31 5.23 13.69
CA ASP A 55 -3.60 4.96 12.44
C ASP A 55 -4.17 5.80 11.28
N ALA A 56 -5.49 5.78 11.09
CA ALA A 56 -6.18 6.57 10.07
C ALA A 56 -5.97 8.09 10.26
N TYR A 57 -6.04 8.57 11.52
CA TYR A 57 -5.81 9.98 11.82
C TYR A 57 -4.41 10.42 11.41
N HIS A 58 -3.38 9.67 11.79
CA HIS A 58 -2.00 10.04 11.48
C HIS A 58 -1.70 9.90 9.98
N SER A 59 -2.09 8.79 9.36
CA SER A 59 -1.83 8.54 7.95
C SER A 59 -2.50 9.57 7.05
N LEU A 60 -3.78 9.83 7.25
CA LEU A 60 -4.52 10.82 6.45
C LEU A 60 -4.01 12.25 6.69
N SER A 61 -3.59 12.58 7.93
CA SER A 61 -3.02 13.90 8.24
C SER A 61 -1.67 14.12 7.56
N ILE A 62 -0.83 13.09 7.44
CA ILE A 62 0.45 13.15 6.72
C ILE A 62 0.21 13.44 5.24
N GLU A 63 -0.84 12.86 4.65
CA GLU A 63 -1.26 13.12 3.26
C GLU A 63 -2.00 14.45 3.06
N GLY A 64 -2.14 15.24 4.13
CA GLY A 64 -2.71 16.59 4.07
C GLY A 64 -4.23 16.65 4.14
N TYR A 65 -4.90 15.56 4.49
CA TYR A 65 -6.33 15.56 4.78
C TYR A 65 -6.60 16.15 6.18
N ARG A 66 -7.66 16.95 6.29
CA ARG A 66 -8.10 17.55 7.57
C ARG A 66 -9.13 16.63 8.21
N VAL A 67 -8.66 15.56 8.82
CA VAL A 67 -9.51 14.59 9.51
C VAL A 67 -9.41 14.76 11.03
N THR A 68 -10.47 14.38 11.74
CA THR A 68 -10.49 14.29 13.21
C THR A 68 -10.83 12.85 13.61
N PRO A 69 -10.42 12.39 14.80
CA PRO A 69 -10.85 11.10 15.32
C PRO A 69 -12.37 10.91 15.32
N ALA A 70 -13.12 11.98 15.60
CA ALA A 70 -14.58 11.96 15.59
C ALA A 70 -15.14 11.73 14.17
N LEU A 71 -14.59 12.38 13.14
CA LEU A 71 -14.98 12.14 11.74
C LEU A 71 -14.68 10.70 11.31
N ILE A 72 -13.47 10.21 11.64
CA ILE A 72 -13.04 8.84 11.33
C ILE A 72 -13.98 7.82 11.95
N GLU A 73 -14.36 8.03 13.22
CA GLU A 73 -15.28 7.13 13.93
C GLU A 73 -16.70 7.17 13.34
N ARG A 74 -17.22 8.34 13.01
CA ARG A 74 -18.53 8.48 12.34
C ARG A 74 -18.58 7.80 10.99
N VAL A 75 -17.51 7.92 10.20
CA VAL A 75 -17.39 7.22 8.90
C VAL A 75 -17.32 5.71 9.11
N ARG A 76 -16.59 5.25 10.14
CA ARG A 76 -16.45 3.82 10.48
C ARG A 76 -17.79 3.23 10.93
N SER A 77 -18.55 3.93 11.76
CA SER A 77 -19.86 3.48 12.28
C SER A 77 -20.97 3.53 11.22
N GLY A 78 -20.76 4.24 10.11
CA GLY A 78 -21.77 4.48 9.08
C GLY A 78 -22.68 5.67 9.36
N ASP A 79 -22.40 6.47 10.40
CA ASP A 79 -23.20 7.63 10.81
C ASP A 79 -22.88 8.90 10.00
N TRP A 80 -21.95 8.81 9.06
CA TRP A 80 -21.67 9.92 8.16
C TRP A 80 -22.75 10.05 7.08
N ASN A 81 -23.45 11.18 7.06
CA ASN A 81 -24.49 11.48 6.11
C ASN A 81 -24.39 12.94 5.63
N PRO A 82 -23.79 13.19 4.47
CA PRO A 82 -23.56 14.53 3.96
C PRO A 82 -24.85 15.29 3.57
N ASP A 83 -25.95 14.56 3.33
CA ASP A 83 -27.22 15.15 2.95
C ASP A 83 -28.03 15.62 4.17
N ALA A 84 -27.82 15.01 5.33
CA ALA A 84 -28.56 15.30 6.55
C ALA A 84 -27.81 16.19 7.56
N ASP A 85 -26.48 16.25 7.50
CA ASP A 85 -25.66 16.96 8.48
C ASP A 85 -24.70 17.95 7.79
N GLU A 86 -24.79 19.22 8.14
CA GLU A 86 -23.91 20.27 7.60
C GLU A 86 -22.42 20.02 7.94
N ARG A 87 -22.13 19.34 9.06
CA ARG A 87 -20.78 18.92 9.45
C ARG A 87 -20.17 17.88 8.53
N ASP A 88 -21.00 17.19 7.75
CA ASP A 88 -20.60 16.15 6.79
C ASP A 88 -20.32 16.69 5.38
N ARG A 89 -20.42 18.02 5.20
CA ARG A 89 -20.21 18.68 3.90
C ARG A 89 -18.77 18.69 3.42
N ASP A 90 -17.80 18.41 4.27
CA ASP A 90 -16.41 18.22 3.82
C ASP A 90 -16.24 16.83 3.20
N HIS A 91 -16.85 16.67 2.04
CA HIS A 91 -16.87 15.39 1.32
C HIS A 91 -15.48 14.83 1.06
N ARG A 92 -14.48 15.68 0.79
CA ARG A 92 -13.14 15.22 0.45
C ARG A 92 -12.47 14.47 1.61
N ASN A 93 -12.51 15.04 2.81
CA ASN A 93 -11.89 14.42 3.97
C ASN A 93 -12.68 13.18 4.42
N ALA A 94 -14.00 13.22 4.36
CA ALA A 94 -14.84 12.07 4.70
C ALA A 94 -14.71 10.93 3.67
N LEU A 95 -14.60 11.22 2.38
CA LEU A 95 -14.34 10.23 1.35
C LEU A 95 -12.97 9.58 1.52
N ALA A 96 -11.94 10.36 1.87
CA ALA A 96 -10.63 9.83 2.19
C ALA A 96 -10.67 8.91 3.42
N ALA A 97 -11.37 9.31 4.50
CA ALA A 97 -11.55 8.48 5.68
C ALA A 97 -12.32 7.18 5.36
N ARG A 98 -13.35 7.24 4.50
CA ARG A 98 -14.12 6.08 4.06
C ARG A 98 -13.27 5.12 3.22
N GLY A 99 -12.51 5.64 2.26
CA GLY A 99 -11.60 4.84 1.45
C GLY A 99 -10.53 4.18 2.32
N TYR A 100 -9.95 4.93 3.27
CA TYR A 100 -8.99 4.39 4.20
C TYR A 100 -9.58 3.25 5.05
N TRP A 101 -10.82 3.39 5.53
CA TRP A 101 -11.51 2.33 6.26
C TRP A 101 -11.72 1.06 5.42
N GLN A 102 -12.18 1.21 4.18
CA GLN A 102 -12.38 0.09 3.27
C GLN A 102 -11.06 -0.62 2.96
N ALA A 103 -10.02 0.13 2.62
CA ALA A 103 -8.69 -0.41 2.38
C ALA A 103 -8.10 -1.09 3.63
N TYR A 104 -8.27 -0.48 4.81
CA TYR A 104 -7.82 -1.06 6.07
C TYR A 104 -8.43 -2.44 6.34
N GLN A 105 -9.74 -2.59 6.11
CA GLN A 105 -10.41 -3.88 6.24
C GLN A 105 -9.88 -4.92 5.23
N ALA A 106 -9.62 -4.51 4.00
CA ALA A 106 -9.04 -5.39 2.99
C ALA A 106 -7.62 -5.83 3.38
N VAL A 107 -6.77 -4.89 3.82
CA VAL A 107 -5.41 -5.18 4.31
C VAL A 107 -5.45 -6.08 5.55
N GLN A 108 -6.41 -5.89 6.47
CA GLN A 108 -6.55 -6.74 7.65
C GLN A 108 -6.88 -8.20 7.29
N LYS A 109 -7.70 -8.44 6.24
CA LYS A 109 -7.95 -9.79 5.71
C LYS A 109 -6.67 -10.40 5.15
N SER A 110 -5.91 -9.66 4.37
CA SER A 110 -4.62 -10.08 3.81
C SER A 110 -3.60 -10.37 4.91
N LEU A 111 -3.53 -9.53 5.95
CA LEU A 111 -2.71 -9.78 7.14
C LEU A 111 -3.08 -11.11 7.81
N GLY A 112 -4.37 -11.40 7.94
CA GLY A 112 -4.86 -12.68 8.47
C GLY A 112 -4.35 -13.89 7.67
N ARG A 113 -4.31 -13.80 6.34
CA ARG A 113 -3.75 -14.83 5.45
C ARG A 113 -2.26 -15.06 5.74
N VAL A 114 -1.48 -13.98 5.81
CA VAL A 114 -0.03 -14.04 6.09
C VAL A 114 0.23 -14.64 7.47
N LEU A 115 -0.50 -14.21 8.49
CA LEU A 115 -0.35 -14.75 9.85
C LEU A 115 -0.69 -16.24 9.94
N ARG A 116 -1.61 -16.73 9.11
CA ARG A 116 -1.96 -18.17 9.01
C ARG A 116 -1.00 -18.97 8.14
N GLY A 117 0.00 -18.34 7.56
CA GLY A 117 1.13 -19.02 6.91
C GLY A 117 1.29 -18.80 5.42
N GLU A 118 0.42 -18.01 4.79
CA GLU A 118 0.61 -17.67 3.38
C GLU A 118 1.85 -16.77 3.21
N ASN A 119 2.49 -16.87 2.06
CA ASN A 119 3.66 -16.05 1.75
C ASN A 119 3.27 -14.58 1.58
N ALA A 120 3.92 -13.68 2.32
CA ALA A 120 3.58 -12.26 2.32
C ALA A 120 3.70 -11.59 0.94
N GLY A 121 4.70 -11.98 0.14
CA GLY A 121 4.87 -11.46 -1.22
C GLY A 121 3.77 -11.94 -2.18
N THR A 122 3.32 -13.19 -2.02
CA THR A 122 2.20 -13.73 -2.79
C THR A 122 0.90 -12.99 -2.45
N VAL A 123 0.61 -12.83 -1.17
CA VAL A 123 -0.59 -12.12 -0.72
C VAL A 123 -0.57 -10.66 -1.17
N ALA A 124 0.58 -9.99 -1.09
CA ALA A 124 0.70 -8.61 -1.57
C ALA A 124 0.47 -8.50 -3.09
N ASP A 125 1.02 -9.43 -3.88
CA ASP A 125 0.84 -9.46 -5.34
C ASP A 125 -0.65 -9.64 -5.73
N GLU A 126 -1.33 -10.55 -5.06
CA GLU A 126 -2.75 -10.83 -5.33
C GLU A 126 -3.68 -9.68 -4.89
N ASP A 127 -3.40 -9.06 -3.76
CA ASP A 127 -4.36 -8.21 -3.07
C ASP A 127 -4.12 -6.70 -3.24
N HIS A 128 -2.88 -6.24 -3.61
CA HIS A 128 -2.55 -4.80 -3.65
C HIS A 128 -3.48 -3.97 -4.55
N GLY A 129 -3.90 -4.53 -5.68
CA GLY A 129 -4.83 -3.87 -6.58
C GLY A 129 -6.24 -3.70 -5.97
N ALA A 130 -6.65 -4.63 -5.10
CA ALA A 130 -7.89 -4.50 -4.35
C ALA A 130 -7.78 -3.42 -3.27
N TRP A 131 -6.66 -3.37 -2.52
CA TRP A 131 -6.41 -2.30 -1.55
C TRP A 131 -6.49 -0.91 -2.18
N TYR A 132 -5.90 -0.74 -3.36
CA TYR A 132 -5.94 0.52 -4.11
C TYR A 132 -7.38 0.89 -4.52
N ARG A 133 -8.15 -0.07 -5.05
CA ARG A 133 -9.55 0.18 -5.43
C ARG A 133 -10.44 0.50 -4.22
N GLU A 134 -10.25 -0.16 -3.09
CA GLU A 134 -10.99 0.15 -1.86
C GLU A 134 -10.65 1.56 -1.35
N MET A 135 -9.37 1.94 -1.39
CA MET A 135 -8.93 3.26 -0.95
C MET A 135 -9.58 4.41 -1.74
N PHE A 136 -9.65 4.28 -3.06
CA PHE A 136 -10.09 5.35 -3.95
C PHE A 136 -11.50 5.15 -4.52
N GLY A 137 -12.14 4.01 -4.27
CA GLY A 137 -13.49 3.70 -4.71
C GLY A 137 -14.55 4.75 -4.32
N PRO A 138 -14.56 5.25 -3.07
CA PRO A 138 -15.47 6.32 -2.68
C PRO A 138 -15.33 7.59 -3.52
N SER A 139 -14.11 7.95 -3.92
CA SER A 139 -13.85 9.10 -4.80
C SER A 139 -14.38 8.89 -6.23
N VAL A 140 -14.37 7.64 -6.72
CA VAL A 140 -15.00 7.30 -8.01
C VAL A 140 -16.51 7.42 -7.90
N THR A 141 -17.12 6.88 -6.84
CA THR A 141 -18.56 6.96 -6.62
C THR A 141 -19.03 8.41 -6.52
N ALA A 142 -18.22 9.29 -5.93
CA ALA A 142 -18.49 10.72 -5.83
C ALA A 142 -18.18 11.51 -7.13
N GLY A 143 -17.71 10.85 -8.19
CA GLY A 143 -17.38 11.50 -9.46
C GLY A 143 -16.09 12.33 -9.46
N LEU A 144 -15.26 12.22 -8.41
CA LEU A 144 -13.98 12.92 -8.30
C LEU A 144 -12.86 12.22 -9.09
N LEU A 145 -12.95 10.92 -9.25
CA LEU A 145 -12.06 10.08 -10.05
C LEU A 145 -12.86 9.27 -11.07
N LYS A 146 -12.20 8.82 -12.12
CA LYS A 146 -12.80 7.90 -13.10
C LYS A 146 -12.49 6.46 -12.72
N ALA A 147 -13.41 5.53 -12.94
CA ALA A 147 -13.17 4.10 -12.71
C ALA A 147 -11.94 3.58 -13.48
N ALA A 148 -11.66 4.13 -14.65
CA ALA A 148 -10.48 3.80 -15.45
C ALA A 148 -9.16 4.16 -14.74
N ASP A 149 -9.15 5.15 -13.85
CA ASP A 149 -7.96 5.56 -13.10
C ASP A 149 -7.54 4.49 -12.07
N LEU A 150 -8.49 3.63 -11.65
CA LEU A 150 -8.26 2.52 -10.74
C LEU A 150 -8.02 1.16 -11.43
N ALA A 151 -8.01 1.14 -12.77
CA ALA A 151 -7.98 -0.11 -13.55
C ALA A 151 -6.56 -0.71 -13.73
N GLY A 152 -5.60 -0.32 -12.93
CA GLY A 152 -4.24 -0.85 -12.99
C GLY A 152 -3.18 0.19 -12.60
N HIS A 153 -1.96 -0.03 -13.08
CA HIS A 153 -0.87 0.91 -12.84
C HIS A 153 -1.05 2.19 -13.66
N ARG A 154 -0.42 3.27 -13.20
CA ARG A 154 -0.48 4.58 -13.87
C ARG A 154 -0.10 4.53 -15.35
N ASN A 155 -0.78 5.35 -16.13
CA ASN A 155 -0.56 5.49 -17.58
C ASN A 155 0.24 6.75 -17.97
N GLY A 156 0.61 7.58 -17.00
CA GLY A 156 1.33 8.83 -17.22
C GLY A 156 2.60 8.95 -16.37
N PRO A 157 3.41 9.99 -16.64
CA PRO A 157 4.49 10.37 -15.76
C PRO A 157 3.94 10.89 -14.43
N VAL A 158 4.67 10.65 -13.34
CA VAL A 158 4.40 11.22 -12.03
C VAL A 158 5.65 11.86 -11.47
N TYR A 159 5.46 12.87 -10.63
CA TYR A 159 6.53 13.60 -9.97
C TYR A 159 6.18 13.74 -8.49
N ILE A 160 7.05 13.22 -7.63
CA ILE A 160 6.85 13.30 -6.19
C ILE A 160 7.17 14.72 -5.73
N ARG A 161 6.19 15.41 -5.17
CA ARG A 161 6.35 16.80 -4.72
C ARG A 161 7.50 16.93 -3.72
N ARG A 162 8.37 17.90 -3.94
CA ARG A 162 9.56 18.17 -3.11
C ARG A 162 10.59 17.02 -3.06
N SER A 163 10.56 16.12 -4.00
CA SER A 163 11.55 15.04 -4.14
C SER A 163 12.40 15.27 -5.38
N MET A 164 13.68 14.91 -5.29
CA MET A 164 14.58 14.83 -6.44
C MET A 164 14.45 13.49 -7.17
N HIS A 165 13.74 12.54 -6.59
CA HIS A 165 13.48 11.26 -7.22
C HIS A 165 12.42 11.41 -8.30
N VAL A 166 12.75 10.97 -9.51
CA VAL A 166 11.80 10.82 -10.62
C VAL A 166 11.48 9.33 -10.76
N PRO A 167 10.24 8.92 -10.51
CA PRO A 167 9.84 7.53 -10.65
C PRO A 167 10.10 6.97 -12.05
N PRO A 168 10.34 5.66 -12.19
CA PRO A 168 10.52 5.01 -13.49
C PRO A 168 9.40 5.35 -14.47
N PRO A 169 9.66 5.34 -15.80
CA PRO A 169 8.60 5.55 -16.79
C PRO A 169 7.53 4.47 -16.68
N ARG A 170 6.30 4.78 -17.11
CA ARG A 170 5.14 3.87 -17.00
C ARG A 170 5.39 2.48 -17.58
N GLU A 171 6.19 2.39 -18.64
CA GLU A 171 6.54 1.13 -19.31
C GLU A 171 7.35 0.24 -18.36
N ALA A 172 8.26 0.82 -17.57
CA ALA A 172 9.08 0.09 -16.62
C ALA A 172 8.29 -0.39 -15.39
N VAL A 173 7.17 0.25 -15.04
CA VAL A 173 6.32 -0.18 -13.91
C VAL A 173 5.84 -1.63 -14.10
N ARG A 174 5.52 -2.02 -15.34
CA ARG A 174 5.06 -3.39 -15.67
C ARG A 174 6.12 -4.45 -15.41
N ASP A 175 7.39 -4.09 -15.50
CA ASP A 175 8.50 -5.00 -15.21
C ASP A 175 8.91 -4.94 -13.74
N CYS A 176 8.84 -3.75 -13.15
CA CYS A 176 9.28 -3.49 -11.77
C CYS A 176 8.33 -4.07 -10.72
N MET A 177 7.02 -4.05 -10.94
CA MET A 177 6.05 -4.56 -9.97
C MET A 177 6.15 -6.09 -9.77
N PRO A 178 6.19 -6.92 -10.82
CA PRO A 178 6.47 -8.35 -10.65
C PRO A 178 7.78 -8.63 -9.93
N GLU A 179 8.84 -7.87 -10.24
CA GLU A 179 10.12 -8.01 -9.56
C GLU A 179 10.04 -7.70 -8.07
N LEU A 180 9.33 -6.63 -7.69
CA LEU A 180 9.10 -6.32 -6.28
C LEU A 180 8.43 -7.49 -5.55
N PHE A 181 7.41 -8.09 -6.16
CA PHE A 181 6.71 -9.22 -5.53
C PHE A 181 7.57 -10.47 -5.47
N ASP A 182 8.44 -10.72 -6.47
CA ASP A 182 9.42 -11.80 -6.43
C ASP A 182 10.44 -11.62 -5.31
N LEU A 183 10.94 -10.40 -5.11
CA LEU A 183 11.82 -10.07 -4.00
C LEU A 183 11.13 -10.28 -2.64
N LEU A 184 9.88 -9.85 -2.50
CA LEU A 184 9.08 -10.05 -1.29
C LEU A 184 8.81 -11.53 -1.01
N ARG A 185 8.54 -12.34 -2.05
CA ARG A 185 8.34 -13.79 -1.92
C ARG A 185 9.58 -14.52 -1.45
N GLY A 186 10.73 -14.12 -1.97
CA GLY A 186 12.02 -14.75 -1.67
C GLY A 186 12.68 -14.27 -0.37
N GLU A 187 12.23 -13.16 0.22
CA GLU A 187 12.89 -12.57 1.39
C GLU A 187 12.42 -13.23 2.70
N PRO A 188 13.30 -13.91 3.44
CA PRO A 188 12.95 -14.53 4.71
C PRO A 188 12.78 -13.54 5.87
N GLU A 189 13.52 -12.40 5.83
CA GLU A 189 13.57 -11.46 6.94
C GLU A 189 12.40 -10.48 6.93
N PRO A 190 11.51 -10.48 7.95
CA PRO A 190 10.35 -9.59 7.99
C PRO A 190 10.70 -8.10 7.95
N SER A 191 11.77 -7.71 8.65
CA SER A 191 12.25 -6.31 8.67
C SER A 191 12.63 -5.81 7.27
N VAL A 192 13.28 -6.67 6.48
CA VAL A 192 13.66 -6.37 5.09
C VAL A 192 12.42 -6.25 4.22
N ARG A 193 11.46 -7.19 4.33
CA ARG A 193 10.19 -7.09 3.59
C ARG A 193 9.46 -5.78 3.88
N VAL A 194 9.39 -5.37 5.14
CA VAL A 194 8.71 -4.12 5.51
C VAL A 194 9.48 -2.90 4.99
N ALA A 195 10.77 -2.79 5.30
CA ALA A 195 11.54 -1.60 4.97
C ALA A 195 11.78 -1.46 3.46
N LEU A 196 12.31 -2.51 2.82
CA LEU A 196 12.65 -2.44 1.40
C LEU A 196 11.44 -2.65 0.50
N GLY A 197 10.44 -3.41 0.94
CA GLY A 197 9.17 -3.52 0.20
C GLY A 197 8.50 -2.17 0.06
N HIS A 198 8.37 -1.43 1.16
CA HIS A 198 7.83 -0.07 1.14
C HIS A 198 8.71 0.88 0.31
N PHE A 199 10.02 0.88 0.55
CA PHE A 199 10.97 1.73 -0.17
C PHE A 199 10.90 1.52 -1.68
N VAL A 200 10.94 0.27 -2.15
CA VAL A 200 10.89 -0.05 -3.59
C VAL A 200 9.52 0.26 -4.18
N PHE A 201 8.43 0.04 -3.44
CA PHE A 201 7.10 0.42 -3.89
C PHE A 201 7.00 1.94 -4.13
N VAL A 202 7.47 2.75 -3.19
CA VAL A 202 7.54 4.21 -3.33
C VAL A 202 8.49 4.62 -4.48
N TYR A 203 9.62 3.92 -4.64
CA TYR A 203 10.54 4.15 -5.76
C TYR A 203 9.86 3.93 -7.11
N ILE A 204 9.08 2.86 -7.26
CA ILE A 204 8.33 2.56 -8.50
C ILE A 204 7.17 3.54 -8.70
N HIS A 205 6.50 3.92 -7.61
CA HIS A 205 5.31 4.79 -7.61
C HIS A 205 4.29 4.32 -8.65
N PRO A 206 3.67 3.13 -8.47
CA PRO A 206 2.96 2.47 -9.54
C PRO A 206 1.57 3.04 -9.85
N TYR A 207 1.01 3.85 -8.96
CA TYR A 207 -0.34 4.39 -9.07
C TYR A 207 -0.35 5.91 -9.26
N MET A 208 -1.49 6.43 -9.72
CA MET A 208 -1.81 7.85 -9.70
C MET A 208 -2.48 8.16 -8.36
N ASP A 209 -1.98 9.13 -7.63
CA ASP A 209 -2.47 9.65 -6.36
C ASP A 209 -2.62 11.18 -6.38
#